data_9b3e26fe1324c6c26297a1d9fbdea71c
#
_entry.id   9b3e26fe1324c6c26297a1d9fbdea71c
#
_cell.length_a   1.000
_cell.length_b   1.000
_cell.length_c   1.000
_cell.angle_alpha   90.00
_cell.angle_beta   90.00
_cell.angle_gamma   90.00
#
_symmetry.space_group_name_H-M   'P 1'
#
loop_
_entity.id
_entity.type
_entity.pdbx_description
1 polymer ?
#
loop_
_entity_poly.entity_id
_entity_poly.type
_entity_poly.pdbx_seq_one_letter_code
_entity_poly.pdbx_strand_id
1 'polypeptide(L)'
;MNGSLSLCLFGIAAMVALGPVQGSAEPARIIILRHAEKLNHKSLCDLGEQRAQALARQFLGRDATQSLFAAGEEPAAFLAVTDHTIETITPTAQSWNVPVTIYKVHGKHEDDDKKEAELIRRTQEAAHDVLTDPRYAGKTAVITWEHNHIAKSKLEKEYPGEQVTLRQLLHLDQIAKVPKTWPDSNYDYFWIVDYAPDNPLPTAFQPVRQTFTAPFDQLPANKWGEPEPEHTDAGCKK
;
A
#
# COMPACT_ATOMS: atom_id res chain seq x y z
N MET A 1 51.19 -31.18 -63.20
CA MET A 1 51.29 -31.24 -61.73
C MET A 1 50.31 -30.24 -61.16
N ASN A 2 49.12 -30.71 -60.89
CA ASN A 2 47.99 -29.83 -60.41
C ASN A 2 47.89 -29.97 -58.90
N GLY A 3 48.15 -28.85 -58.16
CA GLY A 3 47.94 -28.75 -56.72
C GLY A 3 46.58 -28.09 -56.42
N SER A 4 45.65 -28.87 -55.96
CA SER A 4 44.38 -28.37 -55.42
C SER A 4 44.58 -27.82 -54.02
N LEU A 5 44.26 -26.54 -53.80
CA LEU A 5 44.18 -25.88 -52.47
C LEU A 5 42.78 -26.07 -51.94
N SER A 6 42.65 -26.82 -50.83
CA SER A 6 41.41 -27.02 -50.12
C SER A 6 41.26 -25.92 -49.03
N LEU A 7 40.27 -25.05 -49.22
CA LEU A 7 39.96 -23.97 -48.28
C LEU A 7 38.98 -24.48 -47.20
N CYS A 8 39.46 -24.69 -45.99
CA CYS A 8 38.60 -25.00 -44.83
C CYS A 8 37.96 -23.74 -44.29
N LEU A 9 36.65 -23.56 -44.48
CA LEU A 9 35.85 -22.55 -43.78
C LEU A 9 35.55 -23.03 -42.36
N PHE A 10 36.15 -22.38 -41.38
CA PHE A 10 35.73 -22.50 -39.98
C PHE A 10 34.52 -21.58 -39.71
N GLY A 11 33.33 -22.16 -39.59
CA GLY A 11 32.14 -21.47 -39.14
C GLY A 11 32.22 -21.21 -37.64
N ILE A 12 32.35 -19.96 -37.25
CA ILE A 12 32.21 -19.52 -35.82
C ILE A 12 30.72 -19.44 -35.51
N ALA A 13 30.21 -20.44 -34.79
CA ALA A 13 28.86 -20.35 -34.19
C ALA A 13 28.90 -19.38 -33.01
N ALA A 14 28.34 -18.17 -33.17
CA ALA A 14 28.13 -17.24 -32.09
C ALA A 14 27.00 -17.79 -31.14
N MET A 15 27.36 -18.32 -30.01
CA MET A 15 26.41 -18.58 -28.93
C MET A 15 25.95 -17.25 -28.35
N VAL A 16 24.74 -16.82 -28.67
CA VAL A 16 24.06 -15.76 -27.98
C VAL A 16 23.65 -16.31 -26.62
N ALA A 17 24.40 -15.96 -25.57
CA ALA A 17 23.99 -16.19 -24.20
C ALA A 17 22.78 -15.32 -23.90
N LEU A 18 21.58 -15.91 -23.87
CA LEU A 18 20.40 -15.30 -23.26
C LEU A 18 20.70 -15.18 -21.76
N GLY A 19 21.09 -13.97 -21.33
CA GLY A 19 21.18 -13.66 -19.91
C GLY A 19 19.80 -13.86 -19.27
N PRO A 20 19.74 -14.16 -17.96
CA PRO A 20 18.47 -14.26 -17.26
C PRO A 20 17.72 -12.94 -17.44
N VAL A 21 16.50 -13.01 -17.97
CA VAL A 21 15.57 -11.88 -17.95
C VAL A 21 15.34 -11.61 -16.46
N GLN A 22 15.90 -10.52 -15.94
CA GLN A 22 15.55 -10.04 -14.60
C GLN A 22 14.07 -9.67 -14.65
N GLY A 23 13.24 -10.53 -14.06
CA GLY A 23 11.83 -10.24 -13.91
C GLY A 23 11.67 -8.94 -13.14
N SER A 24 10.69 -8.14 -13.54
CA SER A 24 10.25 -6.94 -12.84
C SER A 24 10.04 -7.23 -11.35
N ALA A 25 10.51 -6.35 -10.48
CA ALA A 25 10.29 -6.45 -9.04
C ALA A 25 9.01 -5.72 -8.60
N GLU A 26 8.41 -4.91 -9.50
CA GLU A 26 7.23 -4.12 -9.17
C GLU A 26 6.01 -4.99 -8.90
N PRO A 27 5.17 -4.61 -7.92
CA PRO A 27 3.88 -5.26 -7.69
C PRO A 27 2.96 -5.03 -8.89
N ALA A 28 2.00 -5.91 -9.11
CA ALA A 28 0.93 -5.64 -10.08
C ALA A 28 -0.05 -4.59 -9.53
N ARG A 29 -0.27 -4.60 -8.20
CA ARG A 29 -1.22 -3.72 -7.53
C ARG A 29 -0.78 -3.39 -6.11
N ILE A 30 -1.03 -2.15 -5.69
CA ILE A 30 -0.96 -1.73 -4.30
C ILE A 30 -2.34 -1.21 -3.88
N ILE A 31 -2.89 -1.74 -2.79
CA ILE A 31 -4.11 -1.23 -2.15
C ILE A 31 -3.69 -0.48 -0.90
N ILE A 32 -3.97 0.82 -0.85
CA ILE A 32 -3.60 1.69 0.26
C ILE A 32 -4.86 2.11 1.01
N LEU A 33 -4.83 2.01 2.33
CA LEU A 33 -5.86 2.52 3.21
C LEU A 33 -5.22 3.14 4.47
N ARG A 34 -5.96 4.01 5.13
CA ARG A 34 -5.54 4.54 6.42
C ARG A 34 -5.98 3.62 7.57
N HIS A 35 -5.41 3.82 8.78
CA HIS A 35 -5.94 3.21 10.00
C HIS A 35 -7.42 3.57 10.22
N ALA A 36 -8.14 2.70 10.91
CA ALA A 36 -9.50 2.96 11.37
C ALA A 36 -9.56 3.97 12.54
N GLU A 37 -10.75 4.27 13.04
CA GLU A 37 -11.01 5.25 14.07
C GLU A 37 -10.32 4.89 15.41
N LYS A 38 -9.73 5.90 16.08
CA LYS A 38 -8.87 5.73 17.26
C LYS A 38 -9.63 6.00 18.56
N LEU A 39 -9.37 5.20 19.56
CA LEU A 39 -9.72 5.50 20.96
C LEU A 39 -8.68 6.44 21.58
N ASN A 40 -7.40 6.13 21.37
CA ASN A 40 -6.26 6.83 21.96
C ASN A 40 -5.01 6.66 21.09
N HIS A 41 -3.83 6.91 21.61
CA HIS A 41 -2.57 6.78 20.86
C HIS A 41 -2.12 5.34 20.58
N LYS A 42 -2.81 4.31 21.10
CA LYS A 42 -2.38 2.91 21.03
C LYS A 42 -3.44 1.97 20.46
N SER A 43 -4.72 2.31 20.56
CA SER A 43 -5.80 1.39 20.20
C SER A 43 -6.89 2.05 19.39
N LEU A 44 -7.58 1.24 18.61
CA LEU A 44 -8.82 1.60 17.93
C LEU A 44 -9.95 1.80 18.96
N CYS A 45 -10.96 2.56 18.61
CA CYS A 45 -12.23 2.58 19.32
C CYS A 45 -13.16 1.49 18.78
N ASP A 46 -14.29 1.24 19.44
CA ASP A 46 -15.27 0.21 19.04
C ASP A 46 -15.69 0.34 17.57
N LEU A 47 -15.85 1.56 17.07
CA LEU A 47 -16.16 1.83 15.68
C LEU A 47 -15.01 1.42 14.75
N GLY A 48 -13.77 1.74 15.14
CA GLY A 48 -12.57 1.36 14.40
C GLY A 48 -12.37 -0.16 14.38
N GLU A 49 -12.66 -0.86 15.48
CA GLU A 49 -12.63 -2.32 15.53
C GLU A 49 -13.68 -2.93 14.61
N GLN A 50 -14.90 -2.38 14.60
CA GLN A 50 -15.94 -2.81 13.67
C GLN A 50 -15.54 -2.58 12.21
N ARG A 51 -14.90 -1.43 11.88
CA ARG A 51 -14.38 -1.18 10.54
C ARG A 51 -13.30 -2.18 10.15
N ALA A 52 -12.37 -2.50 11.06
CA ALA A 52 -11.34 -3.52 10.80
C ALA A 52 -11.95 -4.90 10.48
N GLN A 53 -13.00 -5.29 11.21
CA GLN A 53 -13.75 -6.53 10.93
C GLN A 53 -14.50 -6.46 9.60
N ALA A 54 -15.13 -5.33 9.29
CA ALA A 54 -15.84 -5.12 8.04
C ALA A 54 -14.91 -5.18 6.82
N LEU A 55 -13.72 -4.57 6.92
CA LEU A 55 -12.67 -4.66 5.90
C LEU A 55 -12.29 -6.11 5.60
N ALA A 56 -12.09 -6.91 6.63
CA ALA A 56 -11.77 -8.32 6.47
C ALA A 56 -12.91 -9.13 5.84
N ARG A 57 -14.15 -8.86 6.26
CA ARG A 57 -15.30 -9.66 5.80
C ARG A 57 -15.82 -9.25 4.43
N GLN A 58 -15.63 -8.00 4.04
CA GLN A 58 -16.28 -7.50 2.82
C GLN A 58 -15.31 -7.12 1.70
N PHE A 59 -14.07 -6.72 1.98
CA PHE A 59 -13.18 -6.23 0.93
C PHE A 59 -11.84 -6.94 0.82
N LEU A 60 -11.15 -7.16 1.93
CA LEU A 60 -9.73 -7.54 1.92
C LEU A 60 -9.43 -8.94 2.44
N GLY A 61 -10.38 -9.60 3.09
CA GLY A 61 -10.17 -10.95 3.62
C GLY A 61 -10.29 -12.04 2.55
N ARG A 62 -9.87 -13.27 2.90
CA ARG A 62 -9.86 -14.43 1.99
C ARG A 62 -11.26 -14.72 1.41
N ASP A 63 -12.29 -14.63 2.25
CA ASP A 63 -13.69 -14.93 1.88
C ASP A 63 -14.54 -13.65 1.82
N ALA A 64 -13.92 -12.53 1.44
CA ALA A 64 -14.59 -11.25 1.38
C ALA A 64 -15.70 -11.23 0.33
N THR A 65 -16.89 -10.72 0.71
CA THR A 65 -18.08 -10.73 -0.15
C THR A 65 -18.01 -9.75 -1.32
N GLN A 66 -17.16 -8.74 -1.24
CA GLN A 66 -16.89 -7.71 -2.26
C GLN A 66 -15.39 -7.59 -2.49
N SER A 67 -14.71 -8.74 -2.66
CA SER A 67 -13.25 -8.81 -2.70
C SER A 67 -12.63 -7.80 -3.67
N LEU A 68 -11.58 -7.11 -3.23
CA LEU A 68 -10.71 -6.29 -4.08
C LEU A 68 -9.62 -7.10 -4.78
N PHE A 69 -9.47 -8.37 -4.44
CA PHE A 69 -8.57 -9.31 -5.11
C PHE A 69 -9.30 -10.04 -6.24
N ALA A 70 -8.58 -10.36 -7.30
CA ALA A 70 -9.11 -11.21 -8.36
C ALA A 70 -9.38 -12.63 -7.85
N ALA A 71 -10.23 -13.37 -8.55
CA ALA A 71 -10.51 -14.76 -8.18
C ALA A 71 -9.22 -15.60 -8.19
N GLY A 72 -8.91 -16.24 -7.06
CA GLY A 72 -7.69 -17.05 -6.89
C GLY A 72 -6.41 -16.24 -6.63
N GLU A 73 -6.49 -14.93 -6.55
CA GLU A 73 -5.36 -14.08 -6.17
C GLU A 73 -5.18 -14.09 -4.65
N GLU A 74 -3.92 -14.27 -4.22
CA GLU A 74 -3.52 -14.14 -2.82
C GLU A 74 -2.66 -12.88 -2.65
N PRO A 75 -2.90 -12.08 -1.58
CA PRO A 75 -2.07 -10.92 -1.30
C PRO A 75 -0.63 -11.35 -0.98
N ALA A 76 0.35 -10.61 -1.50
CA ALA A 76 1.77 -10.86 -1.20
C ALA A 76 2.11 -10.52 0.25
N ALA A 77 1.51 -9.45 0.78
CA ALA A 77 1.70 -9.00 2.16
C ALA A 77 0.67 -7.96 2.58
N PHE A 78 0.56 -7.79 3.91
CA PHE A 78 -0.13 -6.71 4.59
C PHE A 78 0.91 -5.90 5.36
N LEU A 79 1.08 -4.62 5.03
CA LEU A 79 2.08 -3.73 5.62
C LEU A 79 1.41 -2.76 6.58
N ALA A 80 2.06 -2.48 7.72
CA ALA A 80 1.58 -1.54 8.72
C ALA A 80 2.75 -0.83 9.44
N VAL A 81 2.49 0.34 10.06
CA VAL A 81 3.55 1.16 10.66
C VAL A 81 3.31 1.50 12.14
N THR A 82 2.06 1.71 12.57
CA THR A 82 1.67 2.06 13.95
C THR A 82 0.73 1.03 14.54
N ASP A 83 0.52 1.08 15.85
CA ASP A 83 -0.40 0.16 16.53
C ASP A 83 -1.81 0.21 15.89
N HIS A 84 -2.32 1.40 15.54
CA HIS A 84 -3.64 1.53 14.90
C HIS A 84 -3.69 0.90 13.50
N THR A 85 -2.63 1.05 12.71
CA THR A 85 -2.56 0.45 11.38
C THR A 85 -2.46 -1.07 11.47
N ILE A 86 -1.73 -1.59 12.48
CA ILE A 86 -1.64 -3.02 12.78
C ILE A 86 -3.01 -3.55 13.19
N GLU A 87 -3.68 -2.92 14.17
CA GLU A 87 -5.01 -3.33 14.62
C GLU A 87 -6.02 -3.32 13.47
N THR A 88 -5.98 -2.29 12.62
CA THR A 88 -6.88 -2.18 11.46
C THR A 88 -6.73 -3.36 10.49
N ILE A 89 -5.51 -3.80 10.19
CA ILE A 89 -5.28 -4.81 9.16
C ILE A 89 -5.21 -6.24 9.69
N THR A 90 -5.03 -6.41 11.00
CA THR A 90 -4.87 -7.73 11.62
C THR A 90 -6.00 -8.71 11.30
N PRO A 91 -7.30 -8.37 11.39
CA PRO A 91 -8.37 -9.31 11.05
C PRO A 91 -8.28 -9.80 9.59
N THR A 92 -7.90 -8.92 8.67
CA THR A 92 -7.67 -9.25 7.26
C THR A 92 -6.51 -10.22 7.11
N ALA A 93 -5.35 -9.89 7.67
CA ALA A 93 -4.14 -10.72 7.59
C ALA A 93 -4.38 -12.13 8.18
N GLN A 94 -5.09 -12.20 9.31
CA GLN A 94 -5.49 -13.46 9.93
C GLN A 94 -6.36 -14.32 9.02
N SER A 95 -7.30 -13.73 8.27
CA SER A 95 -8.17 -14.47 7.36
C SER A 95 -7.39 -15.18 6.25
N TRP A 96 -6.24 -14.63 5.86
CA TRP A 96 -5.33 -15.19 4.88
C TRP A 96 -4.26 -16.10 5.48
N ASN A 97 -4.13 -16.14 6.80
CA ASN A 97 -3.01 -16.76 7.53
C ASN A 97 -1.64 -16.21 7.10
N VAL A 98 -1.60 -14.90 6.82
CA VAL A 98 -0.40 -14.16 6.43
C VAL A 98 -0.02 -13.20 7.56
N PRO A 99 1.23 -13.18 8.05
CA PRO A 99 1.64 -12.24 9.08
C PRO A 99 1.65 -10.80 8.54
N VAL A 100 1.35 -9.83 9.40
CA VAL A 100 1.53 -8.41 9.08
C VAL A 100 3.02 -8.08 9.05
N THR A 101 3.49 -7.47 7.98
CA THR A 101 4.84 -6.90 7.88
C THR A 101 4.83 -5.51 8.54
N ILE A 102 5.54 -5.38 9.65
CA ILE A 102 5.48 -4.20 10.50
C ILE A 102 6.73 -3.35 10.34
N TYR A 103 6.57 -2.10 9.88
CA TYR A 103 7.60 -1.07 9.82
C TYR A 103 7.57 -0.25 11.11
N LYS A 104 7.92 -0.89 12.22
CA LYS A 104 7.72 -0.34 13.56
C LYS A 104 8.48 0.96 13.79
N VAL A 105 7.77 1.97 14.27
CA VAL A 105 8.36 3.18 14.84
C VAL A 105 8.89 2.82 16.23
N HIS A 106 10.20 2.95 16.42
CA HIS A 106 10.88 2.58 17.65
C HIS A 106 10.95 3.74 18.65
N GLY A 107 10.66 3.41 19.92
CA GLY A 107 10.84 4.30 21.04
C GLY A 107 9.59 5.04 21.49
N LYS A 108 9.64 5.47 22.76
CA LYS A 108 8.72 6.49 23.27
C LYS A 108 9.29 7.83 22.83
N HIS A 109 8.81 8.34 21.71
CA HIS A 109 9.17 9.69 21.31
C HIS A 109 8.33 10.66 22.16
N GLU A 110 8.98 11.28 23.14
CA GLU A 110 8.43 12.45 23.85
C GLU A 110 8.50 13.70 22.97
N ASP A 111 9.19 13.60 21.83
CA ASP A 111 9.49 14.65 20.86
C ASP A 111 8.77 14.30 19.55
N ASP A 112 7.81 15.12 19.18
CA ASP A 112 6.98 14.93 17.97
C ASP A 112 7.84 14.98 16.69
N ASP A 113 8.91 15.78 16.65
CA ASP A 113 9.78 15.88 15.47
C ASP A 113 10.54 14.58 15.23
N LYS A 114 10.99 13.92 16.29
CA LYS A 114 11.66 12.61 16.18
C LYS A 114 10.71 11.52 15.72
N LYS A 115 9.47 11.57 16.18
CA LYS A 115 8.43 10.64 15.74
C LYS A 115 8.10 10.84 14.27
N GLU A 116 7.98 12.09 13.83
CA GLU A 116 7.74 12.45 12.43
C GLU A 116 8.88 11.95 11.53
N ALA A 117 10.13 12.23 11.89
CA ALA A 117 11.29 11.77 11.15
C ALA A 117 11.36 10.23 11.05
N GLU A 118 11.02 9.53 12.12
CA GLU A 118 10.96 8.06 12.11
C GLU A 118 9.83 7.54 11.21
N LEU A 119 8.66 8.16 11.24
CA LEU A 119 7.54 7.81 10.35
C LEU A 119 7.89 8.04 8.87
N ILE A 120 8.57 9.15 8.55
CA ILE A 120 9.08 9.42 7.20
C ILE A 120 10.02 8.29 6.77
N ARG A 121 11.01 7.95 7.60
CA ARG A 121 11.99 6.89 7.30
C ARG A 121 11.31 5.54 7.07
N ARG A 122 10.33 5.17 7.90
CA ARG A 122 9.56 3.92 7.74
C ARG A 122 8.68 3.93 6.48
N THR A 123 8.16 5.08 6.13
CA THR A 123 7.38 5.24 4.89
C THR A 123 8.26 5.05 3.65
N GLN A 124 9.48 5.61 3.67
CA GLN A 124 10.47 5.43 2.62
C GLN A 124 10.90 3.96 2.50
N GLU A 125 11.18 3.30 3.62
CA GLU A 125 11.57 1.89 3.68
C GLU A 125 10.46 0.98 3.11
N ALA A 126 9.21 1.17 3.55
CA ALA A 126 8.08 0.37 3.08
C ALA A 126 7.81 0.55 1.58
N ALA A 127 7.85 1.78 1.08
CA ALA A 127 7.66 2.05 -0.34
C ALA A 127 8.80 1.47 -1.19
N HIS A 128 10.05 1.60 -0.73
CA HIS A 128 11.21 0.99 -1.39
C HIS A 128 11.05 -0.52 -1.48
N ASP A 129 10.76 -1.19 -0.37
CA ASP A 129 10.63 -2.64 -0.32
C ASP A 129 9.52 -3.13 -1.26
N VAL A 130 8.34 -2.48 -1.22
CA VAL A 130 7.20 -2.88 -2.07
C VAL A 130 7.53 -2.76 -3.56
N LEU A 131 8.33 -1.77 -3.95
CA LEU A 131 8.68 -1.55 -5.37
C LEU A 131 9.89 -2.38 -5.82
N THR A 132 10.73 -2.90 -4.90
CA THR A 132 12.01 -3.51 -5.29
C THR A 132 12.21 -4.94 -4.82
N ASP A 133 11.47 -5.41 -3.80
CA ASP A 133 11.61 -6.78 -3.31
C ASP A 133 10.86 -7.76 -4.23
N PRO A 134 11.55 -8.77 -4.77
CA PRO A 134 10.94 -9.78 -5.66
C PRO A 134 9.73 -10.52 -5.08
N ARG A 135 9.54 -10.50 -3.76
CA ARG A 135 8.35 -11.09 -3.11
C ARG A 135 7.05 -10.44 -3.58
N TYR A 136 7.09 -9.18 -3.98
CA TYR A 136 5.93 -8.42 -4.44
C TYR A 136 5.73 -8.46 -5.95
N ALA A 137 6.74 -8.94 -6.70
CA ALA A 137 6.73 -8.94 -8.17
C ALA A 137 5.43 -9.53 -8.76
N GLY A 138 4.71 -8.72 -9.51
CA GLY A 138 3.47 -9.12 -10.19
C GLY A 138 2.30 -9.48 -9.27
N LYS A 139 2.36 -9.15 -7.97
CA LYS A 139 1.33 -9.49 -6.96
C LYS A 139 0.67 -8.23 -6.38
N THR A 140 -0.38 -8.44 -5.60
CA THR A 140 -1.03 -7.36 -4.83
C THR A 140 -0.46 -7.27 -3.42
N ALA A 141 -0.03 -6.06 -3.02
CA ALA A 141 0.31 -5.70 -1.64
C ALA A 141 -0.74 -4.78 -1.05
N VAL A 142 -1.01 -4.90 0.26
CA VAL A 142 -1.92 -4.02 0.99
C VAL A 142 -1.12 -3.20 2.01
N ILE A 143 -1.23 -1.88 1.94
CA ILE A 143 -0.54 -0.93 2.82
C ILE A 143 -1.58 -0.22 3.69
N THR A 144 -1.57 -0.49 4.99
CA THR A 144 -2.38 0.25 5.97
C THR A 144 -1.49 1.24 6.69
N TRP A 145 -1.74 2.54 6.52
CA TRP A 145 -0.78 3.57 6.88
C TRP A 145 -1.38 4.75 7.64
N GLU A 146 -0.52 5.61 8.20
CA GLU A 146 -0.93 6.91 8.74
C GLU A 146 -1.30 7.85 7.59
N HIS A 147 -2.49 8.42 7.61
CA HIS A 147 -3.03 9.19 6.47
C HIS A 147 -2.16 10.38 6.05
N ASN A 148 -1.49 11.04 7.02
CA ASN A 148 -0.54 12.12 6.74
C ASN A 148 0.68 11.65 5.95
N HIS A 149 1.09 10.40 6.11
CA HIS A 149 2.18 9.76 5.37
C HIS A 149 1.70 9.02 4.12
N ILE A 150 0.39 8.85 3.94
CA ILE A 150 -0.15 8.48 2.64
C ILE A 150 -0.08 9.68 1.71
N ALA A 151 -0.66 10.84 2.12
CA ALA A 151 -0.62 12.08 1.37
C ALA A 151 -0.90 13.28 2.28
N LYS A 152 0.00 14.23 2.33
CA LYS A 152 -0.15 15.50 3.07
C LYS A 152 0.64 16.62 2.40
N SER A 153 -0.03 17.46 1.67
CA SER A 153 0.61 18.59 0.96
C SER A 153 1.42 19.53 1.87
N LYS A 154 1.02 19.67 3.14
CA LYS A 154 1.76 20.45 4.13
C LYS A 154 3.08 19.78 4.47
N LEU A 155 3.07 18.47 4.79
CA LEU A 155 4.26 17.68 5.08
C LEU A 155 5.25 17.70 3.91
N GLU A 156 4.77 17.49 2.68
CA GLU A 156 5.60 17.53 1.48
C GLU A 156 6.31 18.89 1.26
N LYS A 157 5.72 19.98 1.74
CA LYS A 157 6.32 21.33 1.68
C LYS A 157 7.31 21.60 2.81
N GLU A 158 7.14 20.94 3.96
CA GLU A 158 8.05 21.06 5.10
C GLU A 158 9.39 20.36 4.85
N TYR A 159 9.42 19.38 3.93
CA TYR A 159 10.62 18.63 3.54
C TYR A 159 10.95 18.82 2.04
N PRO A 160 11.36 20.02 1.61
CA PRO A 160 11.63 20.30 0.20
C PRO A 160 12.82 19.47 -0.30
N GLY A 161 12.60 18.76 -1.42
CA GLY A 161 13.63 17.89 -2.01
C GLY A 161 13.65 16.46 -1.48
N GLU A 162 12.81 16.13 -0.50
CA GLU A 162 12.63 14.78 0.02
C GLU A 162 11.26 14.21 -0.36
N GLN A 163 11.19 12.90 -0.50
CA GLN A 163 9.95 12.17 -0.65
C GLN A 163 9.54 11.60 0.71
N VAL A 164 8.45 12.13 1.27
CA VAL A 164 8.04 11.87 2.67
C VAL A 164 6.67 11.21 2.78
N THR A 165 5.96 11.08 1.67
CA THR A 165 4.64 10.44 1.61
C THR A 165 4.61 9.29 0.61
N LEU A 166 3.73 8.30 0.83
CA LEU A 166 3.50 7.23 -0.16
C LEU A 166 3.10 7.80 -1.52
N ARG A 167 2.37 8.92 -1.53
CA ARG A 167 1.99 9.61 -2.77
C ARG A 167 3.20 9.97 -3.63
N GLN A 168 4.29 10.47 -3.03
CA GLN A 168 5.52 10.80 -3.74
C GLN A 168 6.34 9.54 -4.05
N LEU A 169 6.54 8.69 -3.06
CA LEU A 169 7.39 7.50 -3.13
C LEU A 169 6.89 6.44 -4.12
N LEU A 170 5.58 6.35 -4.31
CA LEU A 170 4.92 5.48 -5.28
C LEU A 170 4.63 6.19 -6.61
N HIS A 171 5.21 7.37 -6.84
CA HIS A 171 5.05 8.19 -8.04
C HIS A 171 3.60 8.60 -8.37
N LEU A 172 2.71 8.60 -7.38
CA LEU A 172 1.31 9.01 -7.57
C LEU A 172 1.16 10.51 -7.82
N ASP A 173 2.13 11.31 -7.42
CA ASP A 173 2.21 12.74 -7.70
C ASP A 173 2.37 13.08 -9.19
N GLN A 174 2.76 12.10 -10.00
CA GLN A 174 2.87 12.19 -11.45
C GLN A 174 1.54 11.87 -12.16
N ILE A 175 0.56 11.32 -11.44
CA ILE A 175 -0.76 11.00 -12.00
C ILE A 175 -1.72 12.16 -11.77
N ALA A 176 -2.36 12.61 -12.85
CA ALA A 176 -3.39 13.65 -12.75
C ALA A 176 -4.56 13.20 -11.85
N LYS A 177 -5.07 14.14 -11.04
CA LYS A 177 -6.23 13.95 -10.15
C LYS A 177 -5.99 13.11 -8.90
N VAL A 178 -4.78 12.62 -8.63
CA VAL A 178 -4.47 12.03 -7.32
C VAL A 178 -4.53 13.13 -6.24
N PRO A 179 -5.30 12.96 -5.17
CA PRO A 179 -5.41 13.96 -4.12
C PRO A 179 -4.06 14.23 -3.47
N LYS A 180 -3.76 15.51 -3.21
CA LYS A 180 -2.51 15.95 -2.58
C LYS A 180 -2.51 15.78 -1.05
N THR A 181 -3.67 15.54 -0.48
CA THR A 181 -3.85 15.36 0.95
C THR A 181 -4.98 14.37 1.18
N TRP A 182 -4.73 13.38 2.05
CA TRP A 182 -5.79 12.53 2.58
C TRP A 182 -6.49 13.30 3.70
N PRO A 183 -7.79 13.60 3.60
CA PRO A 183 -8.49 14.36 4.62
C PRO A 183 -8.58 13.61 5.95
N ASP A 184 -8.45 14.33 7.05
CA ASP A 184 -8.56 13.76 8.41
C ASP A 184 -9.91 13.09 8.65
N SER A 185 -10.97 13.57 7.97
CA SER A 185 -12.35 13.08 8.09
C SER A 185 -12.66 11.80 7.29
N ASN A 186 -11.77 11.34 6.39
CA ASN A 186 -12.08 10.20 5.55
C ASN A 186 -11.38 8.91 6.03
N TYR A 187 -12.14 8.01 6.64
CA TYR A 187 -11.70 6.66 7.03
C TYR A 187 -12.10 5.59 6.00
N ASP A 188 -12.99 5.90 5.10
CA ASP A 188 -13.77 5.00 4.27
C ASP A 188 -13.33 4.93 2.80
N TYR A 189 -12.02 5.04 2.54
CA TYR A 189 -11.49 4.92 1.17
C TYR A 189 -10.34 3.93 1.06
N PHE A 190 -10.23 3.35 -0.13
CA PHE A 190 -9.03 2.71 -0.65
C PHE A 190 -8.45 3.56 -1.78
N TRP A 191 -7.14 3.62 -1.86
CA TRP A 191 -6.42 4.00 -3.07
C TRP A 191 -5.89 2.73 -3.71
N ILE A 192 -6.36 2.41 -4.91
CA ILE A 192 -5.91 1.28 -5.69
C ILE A 192 -4.96 1.81 -6.76
N VAL A 193 -3.76 1.27 -6.78
CA VAL A 193 -2.68 1.67 -7.68
C VAL A 193 -2.24 0.45 -8.46
N ASP A 194 -2.33 0.50 -9.78
CA ASP A 194 -1.89 -0.58 -10.67
C ASP A 194 -0.56 -0.22 -11.34
N TYR A 195 0.29 -1.22 -11.51
CA TYR A 195 1.56 -1.15 -12.20
C TYR A 195 1.57 -2.13 -13.37
N ALA A 196 2.32 -1.82 -14.42
CA ALA A 196 2.61 -2.77 -15.50
C ALA A 196 3.96 -3.45 -15.24
N PRO A 197 4.16 -4.68 -15.71
CA PRO A 197 5.47 -5.32 -15.66
C PRO A 197 6.55 -4.42 -16.27
N ASP A 198 7.73 -4.40 -15.65
CA ASP A 198 8.91 -3.64 -16.10
C ASP A 198 8.68 -2.10 -16.20
N ASN A 199 7.70 -1.57 -15.46
CA ASN A 199 7.43 -0.15 -15.40
C ASN A 199 7.32 0.31 -13.93
N PRO A 200 8.30 1.04 -13.39
CA PRO A 200 8.28 1.53 -12.01
C PRO A 200 7.23 2.63 -11.78
N LEU A 201 6.63 3.15 -12.85
CA LEU A 201 5.58 4.16 -12.74
C LEU A 201 4.19 3.50 -12.72
N PRO A 202 3.29 3.97 -11.86
CA PRO A 202 1.94 3.46 -11.83
C PRO A 202 1.19 3.76 -13.14
N THR A 203 0.42 2.80 -13.61
CA THR A 203 -0.36 2.89 -14.85
C THR A 203 -1.80 3.31 -14.62
N ALA A 204 -2.32 3.08 -13.41
CA ALA A 204 -3.66 3.50 -13.02
C ALA A 204 -3.73 3.85 -11.53
N PHE A 205 -4.65 4.76 -11.21
CA PHE A 205 -5.03 5.14 -9.86
C PHE A 205 -6.55 5.22 -9.77
N GLN A 206 -7.11 4.55 -8.77
CA GLN A 206 -8.54 4.56 -8.50
C GLN A 206 -8.82 4.74 -7.01
N PRO A 207 -9.44 5.85 -6.59
CA PRO A 207 -10.01 5.96 -5.25
C PRO A 207 -11.33 5.18 -5.20
N VAL A 208 -11.43 4.23 -4.30
CA VAL A 208 -12.63 3.40 -4.10
C VAL A 208 -13.16 3.65 -2.70
N ARG A 209 -14.46 3.98 -2.60
CA ARG A 209 -15.11 4.14 -1.31
C ARG A 209 -15.47 2.79 -0.71
N GLN A 210 -15.24 2.63 0.59
CA GLN A 210 -15.66 1.48 1.38
C GLN A 210 -17.17 1.60 1.65
N THR A 211 -17.98 1.00 0.82
CA THR A 211 -19.43 0.96 1.04
C THR A 211 -19.80 -0.37 1.65
N PHE A 212 -20.00 -0.38 2.96
CA PHE A 212 -20.32 -1.59 3.70
C PHE A 212 -21.80 -1.95 3.57
N THR A 213 -22.06 -3.26 3.59
CA THR A 213 -23.39 -3.85 3.67
C THR A 213 -23.63 -4.48 5.04
N ALA A 214 -24.86 -4.88 5.35
CA ALA A 214 -25.17 -5.53 6.63
C ALA A 214 -24.20 -6.70 6.92
N PRO A 215 -23.76 -6.87 8.15
CA PRO A 215 -24.15 -6.16 9.36
C PRO A 215 -23.33 -4.87 9.67
N PHE A 216 -22.57 -4.35 8.70
CA PHE A 216 -21.67 -3.21 8.87
C PHE A 216 -22.15 -1.93 8.15
N ASP A 217 -23.37 -1.91 7.67
CA ASP A 217 -24.00 -0.79 6.96
C ASP A 217 -24.23 0.46 7.84
N GLN A 218 -24.03 0.35 9.14
CA GLN A 218 -24.06 1.46 10.10
C GLN A 218 -22.71 2.20 10.24
N LEU A 219 -21.64 1.65 9.66
CA LEU A 219 -20.34 2.32 9.72
C LEU A 219 -20.39 3.65 8.98
N PRO A 220 -19.87 4.74 9.60
CA PRO A 220 -19.86 6.06 8.98
C PRO A 220 -19.13 6.02 7.63
N ALA A 221 -19.70 6.72 6.67
CA ALA A 221 -19.12 6.87 5.35
C ALA A 221 -19.45 8.27 4.81
N ASN A 222 -18.44 9.00 4.32
CA ASN A 222 -18.58 10.34 3.78
C ASN A 222 -17.88 10.48 2.42
N LYS A 223 -18.27 11.47 1.63
CA LYS A 223 -17.55 11.76 0.40
C LYS A 223 -16.19 12.38 0.72
N TRP A 224 -15.28 12.22 -0.22
CA TRP A 224 -13.91 12.72 -0.08
C TRP A 224 -13.88 14.22 0.26
N GLY A 225 -13.26 14.56 1.40
CA GLY A 225 -13.13 15.93 1.90
C GLY A 225 -14.38 16.51 2.59
N GLU A 226 -15.49 15.76 2.65
CA GLU A 226 -16.64 16.16 3.48
C GLU A 226 -16.34 15.91 4.97
N PRO A 227 -16.99 16.63 5.89
CA PRO A 227 -16.92 16.33 7.30
C PRO A 227 -17.31 14.89 7.61
N GLU A 228 -16.67 14.32 8.63
CA GLU A 228 -17.08 13.03 9.15
C GLU A 228 -18.52 13.11 9.65
N PRO A 229 -19.38 12.12 9.32
CA PRO A 229 -20.73 12.08 9.85
C PRO A 229 -20.73 12.07 11.39
N GLU A 230 -21.70 12.74 11.98
CA GLU A 230 -21.88 12.64 13.42
C GLU A 230 -22.25 11.19 13.78
N HIS A 231 -21.41 10.54 14.56
CA HIS A 231 -21.70 9.27 15.18
C HIS A 231 -21.70 9.46 16.69
N THR A 232 -22.79 9.04 17.32
CA THR A 232 -22.92 9.06 18.77
C THR A 232 -22.14 7.90 19.37
N ASP A 233 -21.20 8.21 20.26
CA ASP A 233 -20.68 7.37 21.34
C ASP A 233 -19.88 6.11 21.04
N ALA A 234 -19.05 6.14 20.01
CA ALA A 234 -18.05 5.07 19.88
C ALA A 234 -16.76 5.30 20.69
N GLY A 235 -16.71 6.29 21.57
CA GLY A 235 -15.52 6.63 22.36
C GLY A 235 -14.32 7.06 21.49
N CYS A 236 -14.55 7.34 20.22
CA CYS A 236 -13.49 7.65 19.27
C CYS A 236 -12.92 9.04 19.52
N LYS A 237 -11.61 9.15 19.43
CA LYS A 237 -10.88 10.42 19.48
C LYS A 237 -11.04 11.13 18.15
N LYS A 238 -11.54 12.36 18.20
CA LYS A 238 -11.55 13.28 17.04
C LYS A 238 -10.16 13.85 16.80
#